data_c666bdcf554057e0def5018c1a6ef61f
#
_entry.id   c666bdcf554057e0def5018c1a6ef61f
#
_cell.length_a   1.000
_cell.length_b   1.000
_cell.length_c   1.000
_cell.angle_alpha   90.00
_cell.angle_beta   90.00
_cell.angle_gamma   90.00
#
_symmetry.space_group_name_H-M   'P 1'
#
loop_
_entity.id
_entity.type
_entity.pdbx_description
1 polymer ?
#
loop_
_entity_poly.entity_id
_entity_poly.type
_entity_poly.pdbx_seq_one_letter_code
_entity_poly.pdbx_strand_id
1 'polypeptide(L)'
;MREYLFVYGQFRDTAKNLLKEPVFHEKTTIEGKIYKVNEFYPGFVDGAGKVLGDVYLIDPILFPELDDFEGDEYIRVKTITSNNIECWVYKYKYDIKGFDEVKSGDW
;
A
#
# COMPACT_ATOMS: atom_id res chain seq x y z
N MET A 1 -4.13 -18.46 -10.15
CA MET A 1 -2.97 -17.53 -10.11
C MET A 1 -3.15 -16.55 -8.97
N ARG A 2 -2.09 -16.26 -8.25
CA ARG A 2 -2.14 -15.30 -7.16
C ARG A 2 -1.11 -14.21 -7.34
N GLU A 3 -1.36 -13.05 -6.75
CA GLU A 3 -0.48 -11.89 -6.80
C GLU A 3 -0.22 -11.39 -5.39
N TYR A 4 0.95 -10.77 -5.19
CA TYR A 4 1.26 -10.14 -3.92
C TYR A 4 0.78 -8.69 -3.92
N LEU A 5 0.18 -8.28 -2.80
CA LEU A 5 -0.24 -6.91 -2.55
C LEU A 5 0.39 -6.41 -1.25
N PHE A 6 1.06 -5.27 -1.33
CA PHE A 6 1.59 -4.57 -0.15
C PHE A 6 0.56 -3.57 0.32
N VAL A 7 0.17 -3.65 1.59
CA VAL A 7 -0.77 -2.72 2.21
C VAL A 7 -0.07 -1.93 3.31
N TYR A 8 -0.40 -0.66 3.41
CA TYR A 8 0.18 0.24 4.40
C TYR A 8 -0.91 1.13 4.99
N GLY A 9 -0.58 1.83 6.09
CA GLY A 9 -1.52 2.76 6.70
C GLY A 9 -2.77 2.08 7.23
N GLN A 10 -3.89 2.79 7.12
CA GLN A 10 -5.17 2.33 7.62
C GLN A 10 -5.64 1.02 6.96
N PHE A 11 -5.24 0.79 5.72
CA PHE A 11 -5.60 -0.42 4.99
C PHE A 11 -5.09 -1.68 5.68
N ARG A 12 -4.01 -1.60 6.45
CA ARG A 12 -3.50 -2.75 7.20
C ARG A 12 -4.56 -3.34 8.14
N ASP A 13 -5.35 -2.47 8.76
CA ASP A 13 -6.38 -2.88 9.71
C ASP A 13 -7.60 -3.48 9.02
N THR A 14 -7.92 -3.01 7.82
CA THR A 14 -9.12 -3.42 7.10
C THR A 14 -8.88 -4.51 6.07
N ALA A 15 -7.62 -4.80 5.75
CA ALA A 15 -7.26 -5.71 4.67
C ALA A 15 -7.85 -7.12 4.83
N LYS A 16 -7.85 -7.64 6.05
CA LYS A 16 -8.38 -8.98 6.30
C LYS A 16 -9.83 -9.13 5.89
N ASN A 17 -10.62 -8.09 6.07
CA ASN A 17 -12.04 -8.12 5.71
C ASN A 17 -12.26 -7.92 4.22
N LEU A 18 -11.49 -7.00 3.62
CA LEU A 18 -11.64 -6.65 2.20
C LEU A 18 -11.08 -7.72 1.28
N LEU A 19 -10.01 -8.40 1.67
CA LEU A 19 -9.31 -9.32 0.80
C LEU A 19 -9.92 -10.72 0.76
N LYS A 20 -11.02 -10.97 1.46
CA LYS A 20 -11.76 -12.23 1.40
C LYS A 20 -10.85 -13.45 1.61
N GLU A 21 -10.48 -13.69 2.86
CA GLU A 21 -9.60 -14.79 3.25
C GLU A 21 -8.20 -14.67 2.63
N PRO A 22 -7.51 -13.55 2.87
CA PRO A 22 -6.16 -13.39 2.33
C PRO A 22 -5.19 -14.37 2.96
N VAL A 23 -4.23 -14.80 2.17
CA VAL A 23 -3.09 -15.51 2.73
C VAL A 23 -2.10 -14.46 3.18
N PHE A 24 -1.90 -14.31 4.49
CA PHE A 24 -0.90 -13.40 5.03
C PHE A 24 0.48 -13.93 4.69
N HIS A 25 1.31 -13.11 4.08
CA HIS A 25 2.67 -13.47 3.75
C HIS A 25 3.63 -13.02 4.86
N GLU A 26 3.83 -11.71 5.00
CA GLU A 26 4.66 -11.19 6.09
C GLU A 26 4.62 -9.67 6.20
N LYS A 27 5.09 -9.17 7.34
CA LYS A 27 5.35 -7.76 7.55
C LYS A 27 6.71 -7.44 6.95
N THR A 28 6.78 -6.35 6.16
CA THR A 28 8.02 -5.95 5.49
C THR A 28 7.98 -4.47 5.15
N THR A 29 8.97 -4.00 4.41
CA THR A 29 9.02 -2.60 3.97
C THR A 29 9.20 -2.52 2.46
N ILE A 30 8.79 -1.37 1.89
CA ILE A 30 9.12 -1.00 0.52
C ILE A 30 9.84 0.35 0.54
N GLU A 31 10.62 0.61 -0.49
CA GLU A 31 11.27 1.92 -0.63
C GLU A 31 10.24 2.97 -1.03
N GLY A 32 10.28 4.11 -0.34
CA GLY A 32 9.38 5.21 -0.61
C GLY A 32 9.08 6.02 0.63
N LYS A 33 8.06 6.87 0.52
CA LYS A 33 7.62 7.74 1.59
C LYS A 33 6.12 7.73 1.67
N ILE A 34 5.57 8.02 2.85
CA ILE A 34 4.15 8.24 3.03
C ILE A 34 3.90 9.62 3.60
N TYR A 35 2.82 10.24 3.14
CA TYR A 35 2.39 11.57 3.56
C TYR A 35 0.98 11.52 4.10
N LYS A 36 0.69 12.39 5.06
CA LYS A 36 -0.64 12.52 5.62
C LYS A 36 -1.52 13.35 4.67
N VAL A 37 -2.05 12.68 3.65
CA VAL A 37 -2.90 13.33 2.63
C VAL A 37 -4.34 13.48 3.11
N ASN A 38 -4.68 12.81 4.21
CA ASN A 38 -6.02 12.80 4.78
C ASN A 38 -5.88 12.48 6.28
N GLU A 39 -6.87 12.84 7.09
CA GLU A 39 -6.85 12.53 8.52
C GLU A 39 -6.87 11.03 8.81
N PHE A 40 -7.41 10.25 7.89
CA PHE A 40 -7.70 8.84 8.10
C PHE A 40 -6.71 7.90 7.42
N TYR A 41 -6.04 8.32 6.35
CA TYR A 41 -5.13 7.44 5.61
C TYR A 41 -4.01 8.22 4.93
N PRO A 42 -2.84 7.57 4.75
CA PRO A 42 -1.70 8.19 4.09
C PRO A 42 -1.69 7.94 2.58
N GLY A 43 -0.82 8.67 1.88
CA GLY A 43 -0.51 8.42 0.49
C GLY A 43 0.94 8.02 0.33
N PHE A 44 1.18 6.89 -0.32
CA PHE A 44 2.52 6.42 -0.66
C PHE A 44 2.99 7.09 -1.95
N VAL A 45 4.24 7.53 -1.97
CA VAL A 45 4.91 8.06 -3.16
C VAL A 45 6.34 7.53 -3.24
N ASP A 46 6.93 7.61 -4.42
CA ASP A 46 8.33 7.27 -4.62
C ASP A 46 9.23 8.19 -3.80
N GLY A 47 10.38 7.68 -3.38
CA GLY A 47 11.34 8.46 -2.64
C GLY A 47 12.33 7.58 -1.91
N ALA A 48 13.31 8.22 -1.27
CA ALA A 48 14.30 7.51 -0.46
C ALA A 48 13.78 7.37 0.97
N GLY A 49 13.61 6.15 1.41
CA GLY A 49 13.11 5.84 2.74
C GLY A 49 12.46 4.47 2.76
N LYS A 50 11.86 4.12 3.87
CA LYS A 50 11.19 2.83 4.01
C LYS A 50 9.78 3.02 4.57
N VAL A 51 8.84 2.33 3.93
CA VAL A 51 7.43 2.31 4.34
C VAL A 51 7.12 0.93 4.88
N LEU A 52 6.65 0.86 6.12
CA LEU A 52 6.27 -0.39 6.77
C LEU A 52 4.86 -0.78 6.40
N GLY A 53 4.66 -2.06 6.12
CA GLY A 53 3.36 -2.61 5.80
C GLY A 53 3.35 -4.12 5.83
N ASP A 54 2.31 -4.67 5.24
CA ASP A 54 2.09 -6.12 5.19
C ASP A 54 1.91 -6.57 3.74
N VAL A 55 2.52 -7.72 3.40
CA VAL A 55 2.34 -8.33 2.09
C VAL A 55 1.35 -9.48 2.22
N TYR A 56 0.33 -9.46 1.38
CA TYR A 56 -0.66 -10.53 1.28
C TYR A 56 -0.60 -11.16 -0.11
N LEU A 57 -0.83 -12.46 -0.15
CA LEU A 57 -0.99 -13.19 -1.41
C LEU A 57 -2.49 -13.29 -1.68
N ILE A 58 -2.94 -12.70 -2.77
CA ILE A 58 -4.37 -12.58 -3.08
C ILE A 58 -4.68 -13.06 -4.50
N ASP A 59 -5.95 -13.34 -4.74
CA ASP A 59 -6.45 -13.61 -6.07
C ASP A 59 -6.59 -12.30 -6.84
N PRO A 60 -5.97 -12.16 -8.03
CA PRO A 60 -6.05 -10.92 -8.79
C PRO A 60 -7.46 -10.53 -9.23
N ILE A 61 -8.43 -11.43 -9.17
CA ILE A 61 -9.83 -11.10 -9.43
C ILE A 61 -10.36 -10.01 -8.48
N LEU A 62 -9.68 -9.81 -7.34
CA LEU A 62 -10.06 -8.79 -6.36
C LEU A 62 -9.61 -7.37 -6.75
N PHE A 63 -8.69 -7.22 -7.69
CA PHE A 63 -8.14 -5.91 -8.01
C PHE A 63 -9.16 -4.88 -8.49
N PRO A 64 -10.13 -5.21 -9.35
CA PRO A 64 -11.13 -4.20 -9.73
C PRO A 64 -11.88 -3.63 -8.53
N GLU A 65 -12.27 -4.46 -7.58
CA GLU A 65 -12.95 -4.03 -6.36
C GLU A 65 -12.04 -3.21 -5.46
N LEU A 66 -10.77 -3.61 -5.32
CA LEU A 66 -9.80 -2.86 -4.53
C LEU A 66 -9.45 -1.52 -5.16
N ASP A 67 -9.32 -1.47 -6.49
CA ASP A 67 -9.07 -0.22 -7.21
C ASP A 67 -10.22 0.77 -6.97
N ASP A 68 -11.46 0.30 -7.00
CA ASP A 68 -12.64 1.12 -6.71
C ASP A 68 -12.64 1.60 -5.25
N PHE A 69 -12.27 0.74 -4.32
CA PHE A 69 -12.20 1.08 -2.90
C PHE A 69 -11.17 2.18 -2.64
N GLU A 70 -9.99 2.08 -3.26
CA GLU A 70 -8.94 3.09 -3.10
C GLU A 70 -9.32 4.42 -3.75
N GLY A 71 -10.05 4.37 -4.85
CA GLY A 71 -10.59 5.55 -5.51
C GLY A 71 -9.62 6.23 -6.46
N ASP A 72 -10.06 7.37 -6.99
CA ASP A 72 -9.36 8.09 -8.06
C ASP A 72 -8.05 8.75 -7.61
N GLU A 73 -7.81 8.84 -6.31
CA GLU A 73 -6.60 9.45 -5.77
C GLU A 73 -5.38 8.54 -5.82
N TYR A 74 -5.58 7.26 -6.11
CA TYR A 74 -4.54 6.24 -6.08
C TYR A 74 -4.46 5.50 -7.39
N ILE A 75 -3.25 5.01 -7.69
CA ILE A 75 -3.01 4.12 -8.82
C ILE A 75 -2.21 2.92 -8.34
N ARG A 76 -2.57 1.74 -8.80
CA ARG A 76 -1.89 0.51 -8.44
C ARG A 76 -0.64 0.34 -9.30
N VAL A 77 0.52 0.25 -8.66
CA VAL A 77 1.82 0.12 -9.34
C VAL A 77 2.60 -1.05 -8.78
N LYS A 78 3.56 -1.55 -9.54
CA LYS A 78 4.47 -2.59 -9.10
C LYS A 78 5.63 -2.01 -8.32
N THR A 79 6.06 -2.74 -7.29
CA THR A 79 7.26 -2.43 -6.53
C THR A 79 7.89 -3.74 -6.02
N ILE A 80 8.98 -3.62 -5.29
CA ILE A 80 9.63 -4.78 -4.71
C ILE A 80 9.92 -4.48 -3.23
N THR A 81 9.70 -5.46 -2.37
CA THR A 81 9.96 -5.31 -0.94
C THR A 81 11.44 -5.39 -0.63
N SER A 82 11.82 -5.00 0.59
CA SER A 82 13.20 -5.09 1.07
C SER A 82 13.74 -6.52 1.04
N ASN A 83 12.86 -7.50 1.14
CA ASN A 83 13.22 -8.92 1.07
C ASN A 83 12.89 -9.55 -0.29
N ASN A 84 12.87 -8.74 -1.35
CA ASN A 84 12.80 -9.16 -2.75
C ASN A 84 11.50 -9.82 -3.19
N ILE A 85 10.37 -9.41 -2.61
CA ILE A 85 9.06 -9.85 -3.07
C ILE A 85 8.50 -8.81 -4.02
N GLU A 86 8.28 -9.18 -5.29
CA GLU A 86 7.60 -8.31 -6.24
C GLU A 86 6.12 -8.25 -5.90
N CYS A 87 5.57 -7.04 -5.79
CA CYS A 87 4.20 -6.85 -5.33
C CYS A 87 3.58 -5.59 -5.92
N TRP A 88 2.26 -5.49 -5.78
CA TRP A 88 1.52 -4.29 -6.11
C TRP A 88 1.40 -3.41 -4.86
N VAL A 89 1.29 -2.09 -5.08
CA VAL A 89 1.02 -1.12 -4.01
C VAL A 89 0.17 0.01 -4.59
N TYR A 90 -0.69 0.60 -3.77
CA TYR A 90 -1.47 1.75 -4.16
C TYR A 90 -0.67 3.02 -3.89
N LYS A 91 -0.34 3.73 -4.95
CA LYS A 91 0.45 4.95 -4.93
C LYS A 91 -0.48 6.15 -5.07
N TYR A 92 -0.26 7.18 -4.22
CA TYR A 92 -0.99 8.43 -4.32
C TYR A 92 -0.58 9.14 -5.62
N LYS A 93 -1.56 9.58 -6.39
CA LYS A 93 -1.30 10.02 -7.75
C LYS A 93 -1.21 11.54 -7.91
N TYR A 94 -1.56 12.30 -6.86
CA TYR A 94 -1.53 13.75 -6.91
C TYR A 94 -0.30 14.32 -6.21
N ASP A 95 -0.09 15.65 -6.35
CA ASP A 95 1.01 16.35 -5.73
C ASP A 95 0.86 16.29 -4.19
N ILE A 96 1.97 16.02 -3.52
CA ILE A 96 2.03 15.93 -2.06
C ILE A 96 2.43 17.25 -1.40
N LYS A 97 2.61 18.30 -2.17
CA LYS A 97 3.01 19.61 -1.66
C LYS A 97 2.00 20.11 -0.63
N GLY A 98 2.50 20.49 0.55
CA GLY A 98 1.66 20.97 1.64
C GLY A 98 1.18 19.89 2.60
N PHE A 99 1.41 18.61 2.30
CA PHE A 99 1.12 17.53 3.22
C PHE A 99 2.33 17.17 4.06
N ASP A 100 2.10 16.74 5.31
CA ASP A 100 3.16 16.33 6.21
C ASP A 100 3.64 14.92 5.92
N GLU A 101 4.95 14.74 5.86
CA GLU A 101 5.55 13.42 5.71
C GLU A 101 5.45 12.65 7.03
N VAL A 102 5.09 11.38 6.94
CA VAL A 102 5.16 10.44 8.07
C VAL A 102 6.57 9.85 8.07
N LYS A 103 7.50 10.54 8.72
CA LYS A 103 8.95 10.26 8.61
C LYS A 103 9.35 8.89 9.13
N SER A 104 8.58 8.32 10.05
CA SER A 104 8.84 6.97 10.54
C SER A 104 8.58 5.90 9.49
N GLY A 105 7.81 6.20 8.43
CA GLY A 105 7.35 5.22 7.46
C GLY A 105 6.28 4.27 8.01
N ASP A 106 5.83 4.48 9.23
CA ASP A 106 4.83 3.66 9.90
C ASP A 106 3.64 4.54 10.30
N TRP A 107 2.51 4.28 9.68
CA TRP A 107 1.27 5.00 9.96
C TRP A 107 0.73 4.57 11.34
#